data_794f7a6a398c1f09ea317ad10a46d1bd
#
_entry.id   794f7a6a398c1f09ea317ad10a46d1bd
#
_cell.length_a   1.000
_cell.length_b   1.000
_cell.length_c   1.000
_cell.angle_alpha   90.00
_cell.angle_beta   90.00
_cell.angle_gamma   90.00
#
_symmetry.space_group_name_H-M   'P 1'
#
loop_
_entity.id
_entity.type
_entity.pdbx_description
1 polymer ?
#
loop_
_entity_poly.entity_id
_entity_poly.type
_entity_poly.pdbx_seq_one_letter_code
_entity_poly.pdbx_strand_id
1 'polypeptide(L)'
;MFLTIALFLPSIVLSNAQELNLYTARHYSSDKEIYRIFTKQTGIKIREVTSKDQALLERLKSEGSASPADVIILADAARLWRAENLGFFQNLDSNKIFKTVPKQFQSNNKWIGLTTRARIIVVNKRRYPSKKIESYNDLANLEFKNQFCSRSSTHPYMLSLVSSMIINNGIENTKDWAKRVVLNQARTPRGGDTDQIRAVASGECGIALTNSYYLVRLMRSSNPRDRAIVKKVRFVMPNQKTTGTHINVTGGGVAKHSPNPKNAKLFLEFLISKKVQQLFAKGNNEWPIIKNIELENSKLTSLGKFRRDKLSMGEIGKNQFGAQKLLDSAGWK
;
A
#
# COMPACT_ATOMS: atom_id res chain seq x y z
N MET A 1 -64.66 -44.19 -9.15
CA MET A 1 -63.98 -43.10 -9.81
C MET A 1 -63.13 -42.39 -8.72
N PHE A 2 -61.84 -42.83 -8.57
CA PHE A 2 -60.94 -42.25 -7.55
C PHE A 2 -60.17 -41.11 -8.16
N LEU A 3 -60.34 -39.90 -7.62
CA LEU A 3 -59.66 -38.67 -8.05
C LEU A 3 -58.33 -38.57 -7.27
N THR A 4 -57.20 -38.84 -7.95
CA THR A 4 -55.89 -38.70 -7.36
C THR A 4 -55.43 -37.23 -7.47
N ILE A 5 -55.43 -36.52 -6.38
CA ILE A 5 -54.91 -35.12 -6.28
C ILE A 5 -53.39 -35.23 -6.16
N ALA A 6 -52.66 -34.85 -7.21
CA ALA A 6 -51.21 -34.70 -7.17
C ALA A 6 -50.87 -33.39 -6.49
N LEU A 7 -50.33 -33.43 -5.28
CA LEU A 7 -49.72 -32.27 -4.59
C LEU A 7 -48.40 -31.90 -5.26
N PHE A 8 -48.38 -30.81 -6.01
CA PHE A 8 -47.15 -30.14 -6.45
C PHE A 8 -46.53 -29.38 -5.29
N LEU A 9 -45.54 -29.90 -4.62
CA LEU A 9 -44.70 -29.18 -3.70
C LEU A 9 -43.71 -28.31 -4.53
N PRO A 10 -43.69 -26.99 -4.34
CA PRO A 10 -42.69 -26.14 -4.97
C PRO A 10 -41.28 -26.49 -4.38
N SER A 11 -40.39 -26.94 -5.22
CA SER A 11 -38.96 -27.12 -4.87
C SER A 11 -38.40 -25.74 -4.54
N ILE A 12 -38.23 -25.46 -3.25
CA ILE A 12 -37.47 -24.30 -2.79
C ILE A 12 -36.01 -24.56 -3.17
N VAL A 13 -35.57 -24.02 -4.29
CA VAL A 13 -34.15 -23.92 -4.62
C VAL A 13 -33.51 -22.97 -3.61
N LEU A 14 -32.96 -23.53 -2.54
CA LEU A 14 -32.06 -22.78 -1.66
C LEU A 14 -30.89 -22.31 -2.50
N SER A 15 -30.98 -21.07 -2.99
CA SER A 15 -29.85 -20.37 -3.55
C SER A 15 -28.80 -20.29 -2.45
N ASN A 16 -27.80 -21.18 -2.46
CA ASN A 16 -26.63 -21.05 -1.62
C ASN A 16 -26.03 -19.67 -1.90
N ALA A 17 -26.13 -18.77 -0.91
CA ALA A 17 -25.58 -17.43 -1.02
C ALA A 17 -24.10 -17.58 -1.35
N GLN A 18 -23.72 -17.16 -2.56
CA GLN A 18 -22.32 -17.23 -2.99
C GLN A 18 -21.47 -16.38 -2.03
N GLU A 19 -20.34 -16.92 -1.60
CA GLU A 19 -19.43 -16.27 -0.67
C GLU A 19 -18.06 -16.05 -1.32
N LEU A 20 -17.32 -15.08 -0.79
CA LEU A 20 -15.95 -14.80 -1.15
C LEU A 20 -15.15 -14.56 0.14
N ASN A 21 -14.13 -15.36 0.37
CA ASN A 21 -13.24 -15.24 1.51
C ASN A 21 -12.08 -14.30 1.17
N LEU A 22 -12.08 -13.13 1.77
CA LEU A 22 -11.09 -12.09 1.57
C LEU A 22 -10.06 -12.09 2.72
N TYR A 23 -8.82 -12.47 2.41
CA TYR A 23 -7.69 -12.35 3.34
C TYR A 23 -6.99 -11.02 3.11
N THR A 24 -7.06 -10.11 4.07
CA THR A 24 -6.58 -8.74 3.87
C THR A 24 -5.81 -8.19 5.06
N ALA A 25 -4.73 -7.47 4.76
CA ALA A 25 -4.02 -6.64 5.73
C ALA A 25 -4.59 -5.21 5.82
N ARG A 26 -5.64 -4.92 5.09
CA ARG A 26 -6.34 -3.63 5.16
C ARG A 26 -7.28 -3.65 6.37
N HIS A 27 -7.43 -2.50 7.00
CA HIS A 27 -8.26 -2.34 8.22
C HIS A 27 -8.99 -0.99 8.22
N TYR A 28 -9.31 -0.47 7.03
CA TYR A 28 -10.02 0.79 6.89
C TYR A 28 -11.53 0.58 6.97
N SER A 29 -12.20 1.35 7.81
CA SER A 29 -13.67 1.30 7.93
C SER A 29 -14.38 1.60 6.60
N SER A 30 -13.76 2.42 5.74
CA SER A 30 -14.23 2.73 4.39
C SER A 30 -14.30 1.53 3.45
N ASP A 31 -13.51 0.47 3.68
CA ASP A 31 -13.53 -0.72 2.84
C ASP A 31 -14.85 -1.50 3.01
N LYS A 32 -15.48 -1.43 4.20
CA LYS A 32 -16.79 -2.06 4.45
C LYS A 32 -17.88 -1.56 3.50
N GLU A 33 -17.86 -0.27 3.15
CA GLU A 33 -18.81 0.29 2.18
C GLU A 33 -18.58 -0.28 0.79
N ILE A 34 -17.31 -0.47 0.39
CA ILE A 34 -16.95 -1.09 -0.89
C ILE A 34 -17.47 -2.53 -0.93
N TYR A 35 -17.30 -3.29 0.15
CA TYR A 35 -17.77 -4.68 0.24
C TYR A 35 -19.29 -4.76 0.19
N ARG A 36 -19.98 -3.84 0.89
CA ARG A 36 -21.45 -3.75 0.84
C ARG A 36 -21.97 -3.47 -0.58
N ILE A 37 -21.32 -2.58 -1.31
CA ILE A 37 -21.68 -2.27 -2.70
C ILE A 37 -21.50 -3.51 -3.59
N PHE A 38 -20.39 -4.22 -3.45
CA PHE A 38 -20.13 -5.46 -4.18
C PHE A 38 -21.21 -6.50 -3.93
N THR A 39 -21.51 -6.77 -2.64
CA THR A 39 -22.55 -7.72 -2.27
C THR A 39 -23.91 -7.32 -2.82
N LYS A 40 -24.27 -6.00 -2.76
CA LYS A 40 -25.55 -5.52 -3.33
C LYS A 40 -25.65 -5.74 -4.84
N GLN A 41 -24.53 -5.59 -5.57
CA GLN A 41 -24.52 -5.73 -7.04
C GLN A 41 -24.49 -7.17 -7.52
N THR A 42 -23.89 -8.08 -6.75
CA THR A 42 -23.57 -9.46 -7.22
C THR A 42 -24.30 -10.54 -6.43
N GLY A 43 -24.85 -10.23 -5.25
CA GLY A 43 -25.35 -11.23 -4.31
C GLY A 43 -24.26 -11.97 -3.55
N ILE A 44 -22.96 -11.79 -3.89
CA ILE A 44 -21.82 -12.47 -3.27
C ILE A 44 -21.47 -11.81 -1.95
N LYS A 45 -21.54 -12.56 -0.85
CA LYS A 45 -21.16 -12.08 0.48
C LYS A 45 -19.65 -12.15 0.67
N ILE A 46 -19.05 -11.07 1.20
CA ILE A 46 -17.62 -11.06 1.54
C ILE A 46 -17.45 -11.48 3.00
N ARG A 47 -16.65 -12.54 3.21
CA ARG A 47 -16.13 -12.96 4.51
C ARG A 47 -14.70 -12.46 4.67
N GLU A 48 -14.53 -11.45 5.51
CA GLU A 48 -13.23 -10.80 5.69
C GLU A 48 -12.44 -11.46 6.81
N VAL A 49 -11.20 -11.83 6.52
CA VAL A 49 -10.18 -12.24 7.49
C VAL A 49 -9.10 -11.18 7.50
N THR A 50 -9.09 -10.36 8.55
CA THR A 50 -8.13 -9.25 8.70
C THR A 50 -7.02 -9.60 9.67
N SER A 51 -5.76 -9.42 9.26
CA SER A 51 -4.59 -9.57 10.11
C SER A 51 -3.41 -8.77 9.56
N LYS A 52 -2.28 -8.73 10.32
CA LYS A 52 -1.02 -8.19 9.80
C LYS A 52 -0.54 -9.05 8.64
N ASP A 53 0.08 -8.43 7.63
CA ASP A 53 0.51 -9.13 6.40
C ASP A 53 1.34 -10.39 6.68
N GLN A 54 2.28 -10.34 7.64
CA GLN A 54 3.10 -11.51 7.98
C GLN A 54 2.24 -12.67 8.53
N ALA A 55 1.30 -12.37 9.43
CA ALA A 55 0.40 -13.38 9.99
C ALA A 55 -0.53 -13.98 8.94
N LEU A 56 -0.98 -13.20 7.94
CA LEU A 56 -1.74 -13.73 6.82
C LEU A 56 -0.91 -14.70 5.97
N LEU A 57 0.37 -14.38 5.71
CA LEU A 57 1.26 -15.27 4.94
C LEU A 57 1.53 -16.58 5.70
N GLU A 58 1.76 -16.52 7.02
CA GLU A 58 1.95 -17.72 7.82
C GLU A 58 0.66 -18.57 7.89
N ARG A 59 -0.50 -17.92 8.00
CA ARG A 59 -1.78 -18.59 7.95
C ARG A 59 -2.01 -19.32 6.62
N LEU A 60 -1.79 -18.64 5.49
CA LEU A 60 -1.88 -19.25 4.15
C LEU A 60 -0.94 -20.46 3.99
N LYS A 61 0.28 -20.36 4.55
CA LYS A 61 1.25 -21.47 4.58
C LYS A 61 0.74 -22.65 5.39
N SER A 62 0.18 -22.39 6.57
CA SER A 62 -0.37 -23.41 7.46
C SER A 62 -1.61 -24.09 6.87
N GLU A 63 -2.49 -23.33 6.23
CA GLU A 63 -3.70 -23.85 5.61
C GLU A 63 -3.41 -24.64 4.31
N GLY A 64 -2.31 -24.32 3.61
CA GLY A 64 -1.88 -25.02 2.40
C GLY A 64 -2.95 -25.09 1.32
N SER A 65 -3.18 -26.29 0.77
CA SER A 65 -4.21 -26.53 -0.25
C SER A 65 -5.65 -26.49 0.29
N ALA A 66 -5.82 -26.60 1.61
CA ALA A 66 -7.13 -26.50 2.28
C ALA A 66 -7.52 -25.04 2.62
N SER A 67 -6.70 -24.06 2.23
CA SER A 67 -7.02 -22.65 2.50
C SER A 67 -8.34 -22.24 1.85
N PRO A 68 -9.29 -21.68 2.62
CA PRO A 68 -10.54 -21.16 2.07
C PRO A 68 -10.39 -19.79 1.40
N ALA A 69 -9.19 -19.20 1.40
CA ALA A 69 -8.97 -17.87 0.84
C ALA A 69 -9.28 -17.81 -0.65
N ASP A 70 -10.08 -16.83 -1.07
CA ASP A 70 -10.36 -16.53 -2.47
C ASP A 70 -9.51 -15.40 -3.01
N VAL A 71 -9.39 -14.32 -2.23
CA VAL A 71 -8.60 -13.13 -2.58
C VAL A 71 -7.65 -12.79 -1.45
N ILE A 72 -6.40 -12.47 -1.81
CA ILE A 72 -5.38 -12.00 -0.88
C ILE A 72 -5.06 -10.56 -1.23
N ILE A 73 -5.19 -9.62 -0.25
CA ILE A 73 -4.81 -8.21 -0.38
C ILE A 73 -3.75 -7.86 0.66
N LEU A 74 -2.60 -7.40 0.18
CA LEU A 74 -1.45 -7.03 1.01
C LEU A 74 -1.03 -5.58 0.76
N ALA A 75 -0.42 -4.98 1.76
CA ALA A 75 0.09 -3.61 1.69
C ALA A 75 1.61 -3.64 1.47
N ASP A 76 2.06 -3.15 0.32
CA ASP A 76 3.44 -3.03 -0.13
C ASP A 76 3.88 -4.07 -1.17
N ALA A 77 4.60 -3.60 -2.19
CA ALA A 77 5.15 -4.41 -3.28
C ALA A 77 6.06 -5.55 -2.78
N ALA A 78 6.84 -5.30 -1.72
CA ALA A 78 7.70 -6.31 -1.12
C ALA A 78 6.92 -7.53 -0.59
N ARG A 79 5.77 -7.29 0.02
CA ARG A 79 4.92 -8.35 0.57
C ARG A 79 4.12 -9.07 -0.50
N LEU A 80 3.66 -8.35 -1.50
CA LEU A 80 3.01 -8.93 -2.68
C LEU A 80 3.98 -9.86 -3.43
N TRP A 81 5.20 -9.40 -3.67
CA TRP A 81 6.25 -10.23 -4.27
C TRP A 81 6.59 -11.45 -3.41
N ARG A 82 6.68 -11.28 -2.08
CA ARG A 82 6.90 -12.41 -1.17
C ARG A 82 5.79 -13.46 -1.26
N ALA A 83 4.53 -13.02 -1.28
CA ALA A 83 3.38 -13.92 -1.45
C ALA A 83 3.41 -14.62 -2.81
N GLU A 84 3.80 -13.91 -3.89
CA GLU A 84 4.00 -14.48 -5.22
C GLU A 84 5.11 -15.53 -5.22
N ASN A 85 6.27 -15.22 -4.62
CA ASN A 85 7.42 -16.13 -4.57
C ASN A 85 7.14 -17.38 -3.71
N LEU A 86 6.26 -17.30 -2.73
CA LEU A 86 5.76 -18.43 -1.95
C LEU A 86 4.64 -19.22 -2.66
N GLY A 87 4.26 -18.81 -3.86
CA GLY A 87 3.26 -19.51 -4.67
C GLY A 87 1.81 -19.33 -4.19
N PHE A 88 1.50 -18.28 -3.41
CA PHE A 88 0.16 -18.07 -2.87
C PHE A 88 -0.85 -17.50 -3.85
N PHE A 89 -0.43 -17.10 -5.06
CA PHE A 89 -1.31 -16.60 -6.10
C PHE A 89 -1.40 -17.57 -7.28
N GLN A 90 -2.59 -17.79 -7.81
CA GLN A 90 -2.79 -18.37 -9.13
C GLN A 90 -2.70 -17.32 -10.24
N ASN A 91 -2.71 -17.73 -11.50
CA ASN A 91 -2.76 -16.78 -12.62
C ASN A 91 -4.07 -16.02 -12.60
N LEU A 92 -3.95 -14.71 -12.75
CA LEU A 92 -5.08 -13.81 -12.91
C LEU A 92 -5.40 -13.70 -14.41
N ASP A 93 -6.41 -14.42 -14.84
CA ASP A 93 -6.88 -14.40 -16.23
C ASP A 93 -8.02 -13.40 -16.40
N SER A 94 -7.66 -12.13 -16.69
CA SER A 94 -8.63 -11.05 -16.93
C SER A 94 -8.07 -9.99 -17.89
N ASN A 95 -8.53 -10.03 -19.12
CA ASN A 95 -8.22 -8.99 -20.11
C ASN A 95 -8.63 -7.58 -19.64
N LYS A 96 -9.74 -7.48 -18.89
CA LYS A 96 -10.22 -6.21 -18.33
C LYS A 96 -9.21 -5.63 -17.37
N ILE A 97 -8.69 -6.43 -16.43
CA ILE A 97 -7.68 -6.00 -15.45
C ILE A 97 -6.41 -5.55 -16.17
N PHE A 98 -5.87 -6.36 -17.06
CA PHE A 98 -4.59 -6.07 -17.72
C PHE A 98 -4.63 -4.87 -18.67
N LYS A 99 -5.79 -4.56 -19.25
CA LYS A 99 -6.00 -3.34 -20.05
C LYS A 99 -6.18 -2.10 -19.19
N THR A 100 -6.73 -2.24 -17.97
CA THR A 100 -7.11 -1.11 -17.11
C THR A 100 -5.99 -0.69 -16.16
N VAL A 101 -5.29 -1.66 -15.54
CA VAL A 101 -4.20 -1.39 -14.59
C VAL A 101 -2.90 -1.17 -15.38
N PRO A 102 -2.13 -0.08 -15.15
CA PRO A 102 -0.85 0.11 -15.82
C PRO A 102 0.15 -1.02 -15.54
N LYS A 103 0.94 -1.41 -16.54
CA LYS A 103 1.88 -2.54 -16.47
C LYS A 103 2.82 -2.50 -15.26
N GLN A 104 3.32 -1.32 -14.87
CA GLN A 104 4.21 -1.17 -13.71
C GLN A 104 3.57 -1.60 -12.38
N PHE A 105 2.24 -1.71 -12.33
CA PHE A 105 1.48 -2.15 -11.16
C PHE A 105 0.92 -3.57 -11.30
N GLN A 106 1.45 -4.34 -12.23
CA GLN A 106 1.14 -5.76 -12.43
C GLN A 106 2.40 -6.58 -12.20
N SER A 107 2.28 -7.80 -11.73
CA SER A 107 3.41 -8.73 -11.59
C SER A 107 3.04 -10.12 -12.08
N ASN A 108 3.73 -10.58 -13.13
CA ASN A 108 3.68 -11.94 -13.68
C ASN A 108 2.27 -12.54 -13.82
N ASN A 109 1.26 -11.73 -14.10
CA ASN A 109 -0.16 -12.12 -14.10
C ASN A 109 -0.65 -12.75 -12.78
N LYS A 110 0.02 -12.51 -11.65
CA LYS A 110 -0.33 -13.08 -10.34
C LYS A 110 -1.10 -12.11 -9.46
N TRP A 111 -0.69 -10.84 -9.46
CA TRP A 111 -1.34 -9.80 -8.66
C TRP A 111 -1.27 -8.44 -9.35
N ILE A 112 -2.11 -7.54 -8.90
CA ILE A 112 -2.19 -6.16 -9.37
C ILE A 112 -2.18 -5.20 -8.19
N GLY A 113 -1.69 -3.98 -8.43
CA GLY A 113 -1.94 -2.85 -7.54
C GLY A 113 -3.41 -2.44 -7.57
N LEU A 114 -3.91 -1.98 -6.45
CA LEU A 114 -5.28 -1.47 -6.27
C LEU A 114 -5.29 0.01 -5.94
N THR A 115 -4.30 0.50 -5.19
CA THR A 115 -4.12 1.91 -4.85
C THR A 115 -2.63 2.24 -4.78
N THR A 116 -2.28 3.54 -4.87
CA THR A 116 -0.88 3.99 -4.74
C THR A 116 -0.71 5.01 -3.61
N ARG A 117 0.49 5.06 -3.04
CA ARG A 117 0.96 6.04 -2.07
C ARG A 117 2.37 6.49 -2.38
N ALA A 118 2.70 7.74 -2.06
CA ALA A 118 4.03 8.29 -2.25
C ALA A 118 4.84 8.23 -0.94
N ARG A 119 6.15 7.99 -1.04
CA ARG A 119 7.10 8.14 0.07
C ARG A 119 7.60 9.58 0.08
N ILE A 120 7.07 10.40 0.97
CA ILE A 120 7.36 11.82 1.07
C ILE A 120 8.39 12.12 2.17
N ILE A 121 9.01 13.28 2.06
CA ILE A 121 9.84 13.85 3.13
C ILE A 121 8.99 14.87 3.88
N VAL A 122 8.94 14.75 5.22
CA VAL A 122 8.31 15.74 6.12
C VAL A 122 9.38 16.53 6.84
N VAL A 123 9.22 17.85 6.89
CA VAL A 123 10.23 18.79 7.37
C VAL A 123 9.63 19.73 8.41
N ASN A 124 10.35 20.01 9.49
CA ASN A 124 9.98 20.99 10.50
C ASN A 124 10.10 22.41 9.94
N LYS A 125 8.99 23.14 9.83
CA LYS A 125 8.94 24.48 9.25
C LYS A 125 9.79 25.51 10.03
N ARG A 126 9.83 25.40 11.34
CA ARG A 126 10.57 26.36 12.18
C ARG A 126 12.08 26.14 12.08
N ARG A 127 12.52 24.87 12.07
CA ARG A 127 13.95 24.53 12.00
C ARG A 127 14.54 24.75 10.62
N TYR A 128 13.75 24.49 9.58
CA TYR A 128 14.18 24.59 8.18
C TYR A 128 13.17 25.39 7.35
N PRO A 129 12.99 26.69 7.61
CA PRO A 129 11.95 27.51 6.99
C PRO A 129 12.13 27.61 5.47
N SER A 130 13.35 27.81 5.00
CA SER A 130 13.69 28.03 3.59
C SER A 130 14.58 26.94 2.98
N LYS A 131 14.88 25.86 3.76
CA LYS A 131 15.79 24.83 3.28
C LYS A 131 15.22 24.11 2.08
N LYS A 132 15.94 24.14 0.97
CA LYS A 132 15.59 23.43 -0.25
C LYS A 132 15.98 21.96 -0.09
N ILE A 133 14.99 21.08 -0.18
CA ILE A 133 15.13 19.63 -0.19
C ILE A 133 14.42 19.15 -1.42
N GLU A 134 15.14 18.51 -2.35
CA GLU A 134 14.62 18.15 -3.68
C GLU A 134 14.62 16.65 -3.91
N SER A 135 15.46 15.90 -3.18
CA SER A 135 15.69 14.48 -3.43
C SER A 135 15.83 13.66 -2.15
N TYR A 136 15.74 12.34 -2.28
CA TYR A 136 16.13 11.43 -1.18
C TYR A 136 17.62 11.53 -0.84
N ASN A 137 18.46 11.91 -1.82
CA ASN A 137 19.89 12.06 -1.60
C ASN A 137 20.20 13.18 -0.62
N ASP A 138 19.36 14.21 -0.55
CA ASP A 138 19.54 15.32 0.39
C ASP A 138 19.47 14.89 1.86
N LEU A 139 18.82 13.76 2.17
CA LEU A 139 18.77 13.21 3.51
C LEU A 139 20.16 12.80 4.04
N ALA A 140 21.13 12.59 3.14
CA ALA A 140 22.53 12.27 3.48
C ALA A 140 23.40 13.50 3.74
N ASN A 141 22.88 14.74 3.63
CA ASN A 141 23.64 15.95 3.89
C ASN A 141 23.95 16.06 5.38
N LEU A 142 25.20 16.44 5.72
CA LEU A 142 25.67 16.54 7.11
C LEU A 142 24.92 17.56 7.95
N GLU A 143 24.30 18.55 7.31
CA GLU A 143 23.42 19.53 8.01
C GLU A 143 22.21 18.89 8.72
N PHE A 144 21.86 17.66 8.36
CA PHE A 144 20.81 16.88 9.03
C PHE A 144 21.35 15.96 10.13
N LYS A 145 22.62 16.12 10.54
CA LYS A 145 23.20 15.33 11.64
C LYS A 145 22.31 15.43 12.89
N ASN A 146 21.92 14.25 13.41
CA ASN A 146 21.00 14.13 14.56
C ASN A 146 19.61 14.77 14.31
N GLN A 147 19.12 14.80 13.06
CA GLN A 147 17.85 15.44 12.69
C GLN A 147 16.88 14.52 11.97
N PHE A 148 17.34 13.36 11.49
CA PHE A 148 16.53 12.48 10.68
C PHE A 148 15.81 11.40 11.52
N CYS A 149 14.54 11.17 11.22
CA CYS A 149 13.74 10.10 11.80
C CYS A 149 13.08 9.22 10.73
N SER A 150 13.02 7.93 11.01
CA SER A 150 12.43 6.94 10.11
C SER A 150 11.84 5.74 10.86
N ARG A 151 11.22 4.85 10.11
CA ARG A 151 10.94 3.48 10.56
C ARG A 151 12.21 2.65 10.58
N SER A 152 12.14 1.47 11.22
CA SER A 152 13.22 0.48 11.21
C SER A 152 13.58 0.02 9.79
N SER A 153 14.82 -0.46 9.64
CA SER A 153 15.35 -1.04 8.40
C SER A 153 14.51 -2.19 7.87
N THR A 154 13.95 -3.01 8.77
CA THR A 154 13.15 -4.19 8.42
C THR A 154 11.73 -3.86 7.96
N HIS A 155 11.32 -2.58 8.09
CA HIS A 155 9.96 -2.22 7.70
C HIS A 155 9.80 -2.17 6.18
N PRO A 156 8.76 -2.79 5.60
CA PRO A 156 8.57 -2.86 4.14
C PRO A 156 8.67 -1.53 3.42
N TYR A 157 8.21 -0.42 4.03
CA TYR A 157 8.28 0.90 3.40
C TYR A 157 9.71 1.42 3.25
N MET A 158 10.62 1.02 4.13
CA MET A 158 12.05 1.31 3.98
C MET A 158 12.67 0.39 2.95
N LEU A 159 12.36 -0.91 3.01
CA LEU A 159 12.85 -1.90 2.04
C LEU A 159 12.47 -1.52 0.60
N SER A 160 11.22 -1.14 0.37
CA SER A 160 10.75 -0.75 -0.96
C SER A 160 11.39 0.54 -1.46
N LEU A 161 11.58 1.56 -0.60
CA LEU A 161 12.30 2.77 -0.98
C LEU A 161 13.76 2.45 -1.35
N VAL A 162 14.46 1.70 -0.49
CA VAL A 162 15.87 1.36 -0.74
C VAL A 162 16.01 0.45 -1.95
N SER A 163 15.07 -0.48 -2.18
CA SER A 163 15.00 -1.26 -3.42
C SER A 163 14.91 -0.35 -4.66
N SER A 164 14.05 0.66 -4.62
CA SER A 164 13.93 1.60 -5.75
C SER A 164 15.21 2.44 -5.94
N MET A 165 15.90 2.78 -4.86
CA MET A 165 17.18 3.49 -4.94
C MET A 165 18.29 2.61 -5.50
N ILE A 166 18.35 1.32 -5.13
CA ILE A 166 19.30 0.36 -5.71
C ILE A 166 19.10 0.25 -7.22
N ILE A 167 17.86 0.14 -7.68
CA ILE A 167 17.54 0.02 -9.10
C ILE A 167 17.90 1.32 -9.86
N ASN A 168 17.58 2.48 -9.30
CA ASN A 168 17.81 3.77 -9.95
C ASN A 168 19.26 4.26 -9.87
N ASN A 169 19.98 4.00 -8.77
CA ASN A 169 21.28 4.62 -8.46
C ASN A 169 22.43 3.60 -8.37
N GLY A 170 22.14 2.31 -8.37
CA GLY A 170 23.10 1.24 -8.09
C GLY A 170 23.34 0.98 -6.60
N ILE A 171 23.93 -0.18 -6.32
CA ILE A 171 24.13 -0.68 -4.94
C ILE A 171 25.09 0.22 -4.17
N GLU A 172 26.26 0.55 -4.72
CA GLU A 172 27.31 1.28 -4.01
C GLU A 172 26.88 2.71 -3.63
N ASN A 173 26.25 3.44 -4.56
CA ASN A 173 25.75 4.78 -4.28
C ASN A 173 24.64 4.75 -3.22
N THR A 174 23.77 3.72 -3.26
CA THR A 174 22.70 3.56 -2.26
C THR A 174 23.25 3.19 -0.89
N LYS A 175 24.31 2.37 -0.85
CA LYS A 175 25.00 1.98 0.39
C LYS A 175 25.68 3.19 1.06
N ASP A 176 26.39 4.01 0.27
CA ASP A 176 26.99 5.24 0.77
C ASP A 176 25.92 6.21 1.30
N TRP A 177 24.84 6.40 0.54
CA TRP A 177 23.69 7.17 1.00
C TRP A 177 23.16 6.65 2.35
N ALA A 178 22.93 5.34 2.47
CA ALA A 178 22.37 4.75 3.69
C ALA A 178 23.29 4.97 4.90
N LYS A 179 24.60 4.80 4.75
CA LYS A 179 25.59 5.06 5.80
C LYS A 179 25.52 6.50 6.28
N ARG A 180 25.46 7.48 5.36
CA ARG A 180 25.40 8.90 5.70
C ARG A 180 24.05 9.26 6.36
N VAL A 181 22.95 8.67 5.91
CA VAL A 181 21.63 8.88 6.53
C VAL A 181 21.59 8.29 7.95
N VAL A 182 22.27 7.17 8.20
CA VAL A 182 22.40 6.59 9.56
C VAL A 182 23.10 7.58 10.51
N LEU A 183 24.15 8.27 10.04
CA LEU A 183 24.82 9.32 10.84
C LEU A 183 23.92 10.52 11.14
N ASN A 184 22.89 10.73 10.33
CA ASN A 184 21.93 11.81 10.50
C ASN A 184 20.73 11.43 11.39
N GLN A 185 20.62 10.17 11.85
CA GLN A 185 19.51 9.75 12.70
C GLN A 185 19.53 10.50 14.05
N ALA A 186 18.38 11.12 14.39
CA ALA A 186 18.18 11.80 15.67
C ALA A 186 18.03 10.80 16.82
N ARG A 187 17.63 9.60 16.52
CA ARG A 187 17.37 8.50 17.46
C ARG A 187 17.34 7.17 16.73
N THR A 188 17.44 6.09 17.47
CA THR A 188 17.16 4.76 16.94
C THR A 188 15.77 4.71 16.28
N PRO A 189 15.63 4.19 15.05
CA PRO A 189 14.36 4.11 14.35
C PRO A 189 13.28 3.38 15.17
N ARG A 190 12.13 4.02 15.32
CA ARG A 190 10.99 3.47 16.09
C ARG A 190 9.66 4.08 15.66
N GLY A 191 8.58 3.39 15.98
CA GLY A 191 7.22 3.87 15.74
C GLY A 191 6.77 3.84 14.29
N GLY A 192 5.55 4.30 14.04
CA GLY A 192 4.92 4.37 12.73
C GLY A 192 5.16 5.72 12.03
N ASP A 193 4.66 5.84 10.78
CA ASP A 193 4.82 7.09 10.01
C ASP A 193 4.13 8.29 10.68
N THR A 194 3.00 8.07 11.38
CA THR A 194 2.36 9.13 12.17
C THR A 194 3.27 9.61 13.29
N ASP A 195 4.03 8.71 13.93
CA ASP A 195 4.95 9.06 15.00
C ASP A 195 6.15 9.83 14.46
N GLN A 196 6.60 9.54 13.23
CA GLN A 196 7.62 10.33 12.55
C GLN A 196 7.12 11.77 12.29
N ILE A 197 5.88 11.95 11.81
CA ILE A 197 5.29 13.27 11.58
C ILE A 197 5.20 14.05 12.91
N ARG A 198 4.78 13.39 13.99
CA ARG A 198 4.70 13.98 15.33
C ARG A 198 6.07 14.38 15.88
N ALA A 199 7.07 13.53 15.70
CA ALA A 199 8.45 13.80 16.10
C ALA A 199 9.04 15.03 15.36
N VAL A 200 8.74 15.16 14.06
CA VAL A 200 9.11 16.36 13.29
C VAL A 200 8.37 17.60 13.80
N ALA A 201 7.07 17.50 14.07
CA ALA A 201 6.27 18.63 14.56
C ALA A 201 6.66 19.10 15.96
N SER A 202 7.10 18.19 16.85
CA SER A 202 7.59 18.52 18.20
C SER A 202 9.00 19.10 18.20
N GLY A 203 9.78 18.86 17.14
CA GLY A 203 11.19 19.26 17.04
C GLY A 203 12.17 18.19 17.56
N GLU A 204 11.71 17.00 17.95
CA GLU A 204 12.56 15.84 18.23
C GLU A 204 13.39 15.49 17.00
N CYS A 205 12.77 15.58 15.81
CA CYS A 205 13.45 15.43 14.52
C CYS A 205 13.24 16.70 13.68
N GLY A 206 14.21 17.04 12.85
CA GLY A 206 14.06 18.10 11.87
C GLY A 206 13.41 17.65 10.57
N ILE A 207 13.61 16.38 10.24
CA ILE A 207 13.20 15.79 8.96
C ILE A 207 12.86 14.29 9.12
N ALA A 208 11.90 13.79 8.35
CA ALA A 208 11.54 12.38 8.38
C ALA A 208 10.99 11.86 7.04
N LEU A 209 11.07 10.55 6.84
CA LEU A 209 10.40 9.82 5.76
C LEU A 209 9.05 9.28 6.23
N THR A 210 7.99 9.55 5.46
CA THR A 210 6.65 9.04 5.74
C THR A 210 5.88 8.72 4.45
N ASN A 211 4.85 7.88 4.54
CA ASN A 211 3.92 7.74 3.42
C ASN A 211 2.89 8.87 3.45
N SER A 212 2.54 9.36 2.27
CA SER A 212 1.67 10.52 2.05
C SER A 212 0.30 10.42 2.75
N TYR A 213 -0.32 9.25 2.74
CA TYR A 213 -1.66 9.05 3.31
C TYR A 213 -1.71 9.28 4.84
N TYR A 214 -0.59 9.12 5.56
CA TYR A 214 -0.53 9.45 6.99
C TYR A 214 -0.63 10.95 7.23
N LEU A 215 0.05 11.75 6.40
CA LEU A 215 -0.06 13.20 6.47
C LEU A 215 -1.49 13.66 6.12
N VAL A 216 -2.06 13.13 5.04
CA VAL A 216 -3.44 13.44 4.63
C VAL A 216 -4.44 13.05 5.71
N ARG A 217 -4.24 11.92 6.40
CA ARG A 217 -5.07 11.51 7.53
C ARG A 217 -5.05 12.54 8.67
N LEU A 218 -3.88 13.05 9.02
CA LEU A 218 -3.76 14.13 10.03
C LEU A 218 -4.41 15.44 9.56
N MET A 219 -4.29 15.78 8.27
CA MET A 219 -4.95 16.95 7.69
C MET A 219 -6.49 16.86 7.76
N ARG A 220 -7.05 15.65 7.69
CA ARG A 220 -8.49 15.37 7.72
C ARG A 220 -9.03 15.07 9.12
N SER A 221 -8.16 14.96 10.10
CA SER A 221 -8.56 14.62 11.48
C SER A 221 -9.49 15.69 12.06
N SER A 222 -10.53 15.27 12.74
CA SER A 222 -11.39 16.13 13.54
C SER A 222 -10.69 16.63 14.82
N ASN A 223 -9.63 15.90 15.28
CA ASN A 223 -8.88 16.26 16.46
C ASN A 223 -8.02 17.53 16.23
N PRO A 224 -8.23 18.61 17.02
CA PRO A 224 -7.45 19.84 16.88
C PRO A 224 -5.94 19.63 17.07
N ARG A 225 -5.51 18.67 17.91
CA ARG A 225 -4.10 18.35 18.13
C ARG A 225 -3.42 17.84 16.84
N ASP A 226 -4.11 17.01 16.07
CA ASP A 226 -3.58 16.51 14.79
C ASP A 226 -3.42 17.66 13.77
N ARG A 227 -4.40 18.57 13.70
CA ARG A 227 -4.33 19.75 12.83
C ARG A 227 -3.20 20.71 13.25
N ALA A 228 -2.93 20.85 14.54
CA ALA A 228 -1.82 21.64 15.05
C ALA A 228 -0.45 21.04 14.64
N ILE A 229 -0.33 19.72 14.60
CA ILE A 229 0.85 19.01 14.09
C ILE A 229 1.11 19.37 12.62
N VAL A 230 0.08 19.29 11.78
CA VAL A 230 0.19 19.60 10.35
C VAL A 230 0.65 21.03 10.08
N LYS A 231 0.22 22.00 10.88
CA LYS A 231 0.65 23.42 10.76
C LYS A 231 2.16 23.59 10.96
N LYS A 232 2.82 22.75 11.77
CA LYS A 232 4.24 22.82 12.11
C LYS A 232 5.16 22.16 11.08
N VAL A 233 4.61 21.39 10.15
CA VAL A 233 5.38 20.64 9.16
C VAL A 233 5.05 21.07 7.73
N ARG A 234 6.01 20.91 6.82
CA ARG A 234 5.79 20.91 5.39
C ARG A 234 6.20 19.54 4.82
N PHE A 235 5.73 19.23 3.63
CA PHE A 235 6.13 18.02 2.93
C PHE A 235 6.87 18.36 1.64
N VAL A 236 7.62 17.40 1.15
CA VAL A 236 8.32 17.44 -0.13
C VAL A 236 8.00 16.15 -0.88
N MET A 237 7.69 16.27 -2.17
CA MET A 237 7.71 15.18 -3.13
C MET A 237 9.13 15.12 -3.72
N PRO A 238 10.00 14.19 -3.28
CA PRO A 238 11.40 14.21 -3.70
C PRO A 238 11.59 13.72 -5.14
N ASN A 239 12.77 13.95 -5.69
CA ASN A 239 13.22 13.48 -7.01
C ASN A 239 12.41 13.99 -8.20
N GLN A 240 11.76 15.16 -8.09
CA GLN A 240 10.87 15.68 -9.16
C GLN A 240 11.63 16.00 -10.44
N LYS A 241 12.91 16.34 -10.36
CA LYS A 241 13.78 16.63 -11.51
C LYS A 241 14.45 15.39 -12.11
N THR A 242 14.40 14.24 -11.41
CA THR A 242 15.09 13.02 -11.80
C THR A 242 14.12 11.86 -12.02
N THR A 243 14.16 10.83 -11.20
CA THR A 243 13.37 9.58 -11.31
C THR A 243 11.89 9.76 -10.97
N GLY A 244 11.54 10.80 -10.24
CA GLY A 244 10.22 10.97 -9.61
C GLY A 244 10.18 10.41 -8.19
N THR A 245 9.14 10.78 -7.47
CA THR A 245 8.92 10.29 -6.10
C THR A 245 8.62 8.80 -6.09
N HIS A 246 9.31 8.06 -5.22
CA HIS A 246 8.99 6.65 -4.99
C HIS A 246 7.52 6.47 -4.60
N ILE A 247 6.85 5.60 -5.31
CA ILE A 247 5.48 5.18 -5.03
C ILE A 247 5.44 3.69 -4.70
N ASN A 248 4.44 3.31 -3.93
CA ASN A 248 4.19 1.93 -3.60
C ASN A 248 2.69 1.63 -3.69
N VAL A 249 2.31 0.35 -3.62
CA VAL A 249 0.94 -0.10 -3.85
C VAL A 249 0.38 -0.87 -2.66
N THR A 250 -0.92 -0.77 -2.46
CA THR A 250 -1.72 -1.86 -1.93
C THR A 250 -2.18 -2.66 -3.12
N GLY A 251 -2.06 -3.95 -3.08
CA GLY A 251 -2.40 -4.82 -4.21
C GLY A 251 -2.96 -6.15 -3.77
N GLY A 252 -3.40 -6.95 -4.74
CA GLY A 252 -3.93 -8.28 -4.46
C GLY A 252 -4.07 -9.15 -5.69
N GLY A 253 -4.37 -10.40 -5.45
CA GLY A 253 -4.57 -11.42 -6.48
C GLY A 253 -5.50 -12.52 -5.99
N VAL A 254 -5.79 -13.45 -6.89
CA VAL A 254 -6.58 -14.65 -6.58
C VAL A 254 -5.69 -15.64 -5.84
N ALA A 255 -6.17 -16.14 -4.71
CA ALA A 255 -5.44 -17.13 -3.92
C ALA A 255 -5.21 -18.43 -4.72
N LYS A 256 -4.05 -19.09 -4.51
CA LYS A 256 -3.63 -20.28 -5.27
C LYS A 256 -4.68 -21.38 -5.29
N HIS A 257 -5.29 -21.64 -4.16
CA HIS A 257 -6.27 -22.71 -3.98
C HIS A 257 -7.69 -22.18 -3.75
N SER A 258 -7.98 -20.97 -4.30
CA SER A 258 -9.31 -20.37 -4.16
C SER A 258 -10.43 -21.35 -4.54
N PRO A 259 -11.39 -21.63 -3.66
CA PRO A 259 -12.57 -22.43 -4.00
C PRO A 259 -13.53 -21.68 -4.95
N ASN A 260 -13.44 -20.33 -5.01
CA ASN A 260 -14.32 -19.50 -5.83
C ASN A 260 -13.56 -18.54 -6.77
N PRO A 261 -12.69 -19.04 -7.69
CA PRO A 261 -11.80 -18.19 -8.50
C PRO A 261 -12.55 -17.24 -9.44
N LYS A 262 -13.74 -17.61 -9.91
CA LYS A 262 -14.60 -16.72 -10.71
C LYS A 262 -15.08 -15.52 -9.91
N ASN A 263 -15.55 -15.73 -8.67
CA ASN A 263 -15.98 -14.65 -7.78
C ASN A 263 -14.80 -13.77 -7.37
N ALA A 264 -13.64 -14.38 -7.11
CA ALA A 264 -12.40 -13.68 -6.79
C ALA A 264 -11.97 -12.73 -7.93
N LYS A 265 -11.99 -13.20 -9.18
CA LYS A 265 -11.73 -12.40 -10.37
C LYS A 265 -12.72 -11.25 -10.50
N LEU A 266 -14.01 -11.52 -10.36
CA LEU A 266 -15.08 -10.51 -10.43
C LEU A 266 -14.86 -9.42 -9.36
N PHE A 267 -14.47 -9.82 -8.15
CA PHE A 267 -14.18 -8.87 -7.09
C PHE A 267 -12.96 -7.99 -7.40
N LEU A 268 -11.86 -8.54 -7.92
CA LEU A 268 -10.71 -7.75 -8.33
C LEU A 268 -11.06 -6.78 -9.48
N GLU A 269 -11.88 -7.20 -10.44
CA GLU A 269 -12.39 -6.34 -11.50
C GLU A 269 -13.29 -5.21 -10.96
N PHE A 270 -14.07 -5.50 -9.94
CA PHE A 270 -14.88 -4.49 -9.24
C PHE A 270 -13.99 -3.48 -8.51
N LEU A 271 -12.92 -3.92 -7.83
CA LEU A 271 -12.00 -3.04 -7.08
C LEU A 271 -11.28 -2.03 -7.98
N ILE A 272 -11.04 -2.33 -9.26
CA ILE A 272 -10.45 -1.39 -10.23
C ILE A 272 -11.49 -0.52 -10.96
N SER A 273 -12.78 -0.65 -10.65
CA SER A 273 -13.81 0.20 -11.25
C SER A 273 -13.68 1.66 -10.82
N LYS A 274 -14.08 2.61 -11.69
CA LYS A 274 -14.01 4.05 -11.38
C LYS A 274 -14.64 4.40 -10.04
N LYS A 275 -15.81 3.87 -9.76
CA LYS A 275 -16.55 4.11 -8.50
C LYS A 275 -15.76 3.68 -7.28
N VAL A 276 -15.17 2.49 -7.30
CA VAL A 276 -14.39 1.97 -6.16
C VAL A 276 -13.09 2.74 -6.00
N GLN A 277 -12.45 3.12 -7.09
CA GLN A 277 -11.22 3.91 -7.06
C GLN A 277 -11.44 5.31 -6.45
N GLN A 278 -12.59 5.92 -6.68
CA GLN A 278 -13.01 7.15 -5.98
C GLN A 278 -13.21 6.91 -4.48
N LEU A 279 -13.86 5.80 -4.10
CA LEU A 279 -14.07 5.43 -2.69
C LEU A 279 -12.74 5.18 -1.96
N PHE A 280 -11.78 4.52 -2.57
CA PHE A 280 -10.44 4.36 -2.01
C PHE A 280 -9.75 5.72 -1.79
N ALA A 281 -9.78 6.61 -2.76
CA ALA A 281 -9.18 7.93 -2.61
C ALA A 281 -9.84 8.75 -1.51
N LYS A 282 -11.17 8.69 -1.41
CA LYS A 282 -11.97 9.38 -0.39
C LYS A 282 -11.73 8.82 1.01
N GLY A 283 -11.76 7.48 1.16
CA GLY A 283 -11.70 6.80 2.46
C GLY A 283 -10.28 6.60 2.97
N ASN A 284 -9.34 6.19 2.12
CA ASN A 284 -8.02 5.71 2.52
C ASN A 284 -6.91 6.73 2.31
N ASN A 285 -7.19 7.87 1.66
CA ASN A 285 -6.21 8.91 1.35
C ASN A 285 -5.07 8.43 0.42
N GLU A 286 -5.34 7.42 -0.40
CA GLU A 286 -4.43 6.87 -1.38
C GLU A 286 -4.87 7.25 -2.80
N TRP A 287 -3.92 7.41 -3.74
CA TRP A 287 -4.28 7.70 -5.12
C TRP A 287 -4.80 6.45 -5.84
N PRO A 288 -5.76 6.64 -6.76
CA PRO A 288 -6.23 5.57 -7.62
C PRO A 288 -5.09 4.92 -8.42
N ILE A 289 -5.24 3.63 -8.71
CA ILE A 289 -4.31 2.90 -9.57
C ILE A 289 -4.57 3.17 -11.04
N ILE A 290 -5.79 3.51 -11.41
CA ILE A 290 -6.22 3.81 -12.78
C ILE A 290 -6.20 5.31 -13.05
N LYS A 291 -6.12 5.67 -14.32
CA LYS A 291 -6.09 7.07 -14.77
C LYS A 291 -7.50 7.70 -14.78
N ASN A 292 -7.54 9.03 -14.87
CA ASN A 292 -8.75 9.82 -15.10
C ASN A 292 -9.84 9.61 -14.05
N ILE A 293 -9.45 9.54 -12.77
CA ILE A 293 -10.35 9.51 -11.62
C ILE A 293 -10.37 10.90 -11.00
N GLU A 294 -11.56 11.48 -10.90
CA GLU A 294 -11.80 12.69 -10.13
C GLU A 294 -11.68 12.39 -8.63
N LEU A 295 -10.90 13.20 -7.92
CA LEU A 295 -10.62 13.01 -6.50
C LEU A 295 -11.50 13.93 -5.66
N GLU A 296 -12.46 13.37 -4.95
CA GLU A 296 -13.30 14.10 -3.99
C GLU A 296 -12.55 14.43 -2.67
N ASN A 297 -11.34 13.92 -2.47
CA ASN A 297 -10.53 14.17 -1.28
C ASN A 297 -9.66 15.41 -1.44
N SER A 298 -10.16 16.57 -1.00
CA SER A 298 -9.47 17.87 -1.13
C SER A 298 -8.09 17.89 -0.47
N LYS A 299 -7.87 17.15 0.63
CA LYS A 299 -6.57 17.08 1.29
C LYS A 299 -5.58 16.19 0.52
N LEU A 300 -6.04 15.13 -0.13
CA LEU A 300 -5.20 14.36 -1.04
C LEU A 300 -4.84 15.19 -2.28
N THR A 301 -5.81 15.88 -2.85
CA THR A 301 -5.62 16.78 -4.00
C THR A 301 -4.68 17.94 -3.69
N SER A 302 -4.70 18.48 -2.46
CA SER A 302 -3.81 19.57 -2.03
C SER A 302 -2.33 19.19 -1.97
N LEU A 303 -1.99 17.89 -2.06
CA LEU A 303 -0.60 17.46 -2.23
C LEU A 303 -0.04 17.78 -3.63
N GLY A 304 -0.90 18.19 -4.57
CA GLY A 304 -0.52 18.62 -5.91
C GLY A 304 -0.23 17.46 -6.86
N LYS A 305 0.07 17.84 -8.11
CA LYS A 305 0.59 16.91 -9.12
C LYS A 305 2.08 16.71 -8.89
N PHE A 306 2.56 15.49 -9.08
CA PHE A 306 3.98 15.15 -8.94
C PHE A 306 4.41 14.06 -9.92
N ARG A 307 5.68 14.07 -10.27
CA ARG A 307 6.31 13.01 -11.07
C ARG A 307 6.47 11.77 -10.19
N ARG A 308 5.92 10.65 -10.65
CA ARG A 308 6.01 9.34 -9.98
C ARG A 308 7.17 8.54 -10.56
N ASP A 309 7.86 7.79 -9.72
CA ASP A 309 8.80 6.77 -10.18
C ASP A 309 8.07 5.75 -11.06
N LYS A 310 8.73 5.31 -12.12
CA LYS A 310 8.16 4.42 -13.15
C LYS A 310 8.55 2.95 -12.98
N LEU A 311 9.29 2.61 -11.91
CA LEU A 311 9.74 1.25 -11.67
C LEU A 311 8.56 0.28 -11.52
N SER A 312 8.78 -0.94 -11.98
CA SER A 312 7.84 -2.04 -11.76
C SER A 312 7.77 -2.39 -10.28
N MET A 313 6.56 -2.57 -9.76
CA MET A 313 6.36 -3.02 -8.38
C MET A 313 6.93 -4.42 -8.13
N GLY A 314 6.92 -5.29 -9.15
CA GLY A 314 7.56 -6.60 -9.09
C GLY A 314 9.07 -6.51 -8.90
N GLU A 315 9.75 -5.61 -9.63
CA GLU A 315 11.20 -5.38 -9.49
C GLU A 315 11.55 -4.81 -8.11
N ILE A 316 10.77 -3.84 -7.62
CA ILE A 316 10.94 -3.30 -6.26
C ILE A 316 10.80 -4.43 -5.23
N GLY A 317 9.79 -5.29 -5.37
CA GLY A 317 9.58 -6.43 -4.49
C GLY A 317 10.75 -7.42 -4.52
N LYS A 318 11.26 -7.76 -5.70
CA LYS A 318 12.39 -8.68 -5.90
C LYS A 318 13.67 -8.21 -5.21
N ASN A 319 13.93 -6.92 -5.17
CA ASN A 319 15.16 -6.34 -4.61
C ASN A 319 15.13 -6.16 -3.07
N GLN A 320 14.02 -6.51 -2.38
CA GLN A 320 13.90 -6.25 -0.95
C GLN A 320 14.98 -6.94 -0.08
N PHE A 321 15.44 -8.14 -0.45
CA PHE A 321 16.50 -8.82 0.29
C PHE A 321 17.84 -8.11 0.14
N GLY A 322 18.14 -7.60 -1.06
CA GLY A 322 19.30 -6.75 -1.30
C GLY A 322 19.24 -5.46 -0.49
N ALA A 323 18.06 -4.83 -0.46
CA ALA A 323 17.83 -3.64 0.35
C ALA A 323 18.02 -3.89 1.85
N GLN A 324 17.54 -5.03 2.37
CA GLN A 324 17.74 -5.39 3.78
C GLN A 324 19.23 -5.57 4.10
N LYS A 325 19.96 -6.37 3.31
CA LYS A 325 21.41 -6.57 3.50
C LYS A 325 22.18 -5.23 3.47
N LEU A 326 21.79 -4.34 2.55
CA LEU A 326 22.40 -3.02 2.43
C LEU A 326 22.16 -2.19 3.68
N LEU A 327 20.90 -2.10 4.16
CA LEU A 327 20.56 -1.36 5.35
C LEU A 327 21.25 -1.91 6.61
N ASP A 328 21.32 -3.24 6.75
CA ASP A 328 22.02 -3.89 7.87
C ASP A 328 23.52 -3.53 7.82
N SER A 329 24.16 -3.60 6.63
CA SER A 329 25.57 -3.23 6.45
C SER A 329 25.86 -1.75 6.71
N ALA A 330 24.87 -0.88 6.53
CA ALA A 330 24.95 0.54 6.84
C ALA A 330 24.73 0.86 8.34
N GLY A 331 24.32 -0.13 9.14
CA GLY A 331 24.00 0.05 10.56
C GLY A 331 22.62 0.64 10.82
N TRP A 332 21.73 0.62 9.83
CA TRP A 332 20.34 1.09 10.03
C TRP A 332 19.56 0.06 10.86
N LYS A 333 18.98 0.48 11.96
CA LYS A 333 18.25 -0.40 12.90
C LYS A 333 16.76 -0.51 12.58
#